data_3510ac198ba3ad908c0db4be005ac5a5
#
_entry.id   3510ac198ba3ad908c0db4be005ac5a5
#
_cell.length_a   1.000
_cell.length_b   1.000
_cell.length_c   1.000
_cell.angle_alpha   90.00
_cell.angle_beta   90.00
_cell.angle_gamma   90.00
#
_symmetry.space_group_name_H-M   'P 1'
#
loop_
_entity.id
_entity.type
_entity.pdbx_description
1 polymer ?
#
loop_
_entity_poly.entity_id
_entity_poly.type
_entity_poly.pdbx_seq_one_letter_code
_entity_poly.pdbx_strand_id
1 'polypeptide(L)'
;MSAAENKTASSLAQRYASQIKGKVVLTTSVSPATLGVVFVQAIARSQPALLILAGRNAAKVQETAKALEAENVKTRTLELNLGSLKDVRAATATVNGWDDMPCIDVLFNNAGVMAIEYGVSPEGHENHLAINHLGPFLFTNLIMDKVLASAAPRVIMVSSDGHRLSPVRFEDVHFRDGETFNRWQAYGQSKTVNILTALALAEKLGSKHKLQAYSLTPGPWPTPSHLGDHLDWIKVDRFLGNWQGWLKDVPFSTPDEGVAVYVYAAFDPDIAGAHNGAYLFDCRPADPWKDTIKPWATSSVEAERLWKLSEKLVGQELQY
;
A
#
# COMPACT_ATOMS: atom_id res chain seq x y z
N MET A 1 7.74 -14.37 -31.46
CA MET A 1 7.93 -14.33 -29.99
C MET A 1 8.34 -12.89 -29.67
N SER A 2 7.40 -12.06 -29.18
CA SER A 2 7.75 -10.73 -28.72
C SER A 2 8.62 -10.92 -27.47
N ALA A 3 9.79 -10.26 -27.45
CA ALA A 3 10.59 -10.14 -26.26
C ALA A 3 9.66 -9.64 -25.12
N ALA A 4 9.65 -10.33 -23.98
CA ALA A 4 8.98 -9.82 -22.80
C ALA A 4 9.59 -8.44 -22.54
N GLU A 5 8.81 -7.37 -22.78
CA GLU A 5 9.25 -6.03 -22.41
C GLU A 5 9.61 -6.08 -20.94
N ASN A 6 10.85 -5.79 -20.60
CA ASN A 6 11.30 -5.69 -19.23
C ASN A 6 10.48 -4.59 -18.55
N LYS A 7 9.44 -4.98 -17.83
CA LYS A 7 8.56 -4.07 -17.11
C LYS A 7 9.30 -3.55 -15.87
N THR A 8 9.94 -2.41 -16.00
CA THR A 8 10.57 -1.71 -14.87
C THR A 8 9.80 -0.46 -14.52
N ALA A 9 9.89 0.01 -13.26
CA ALA A 9 9.26 1.25 -12.85
C ALA A 9 9.75 2.43 -13.68
N SER A 10 11.04 2.47 -13.99
CA SER A 10 11.66 3.51 -14.82
C SER A 10 11.08 3.52 -16.24
N SER A 11 10.92 2.36 -16.88
CA SER A 11 10.35 2.26 -18.24
C SER A 11 8.86 2.63 -18.26
N LEU A 12 8.10 2.19 -17.24
CA LEU A 12 6.69 2.55 -17.14
C LEU A 12 6.48 4.02 -16.78
N ALA A 13 7.33 4.61 -15.93
CA ALA A 13 7.27 6.05 -15.63
C ALA A 13 7.54 6.89 -16.89
N GLN A 14 8.45 6.48 -17.76
CA GLN A 14 8.65 7.11 -19.05
C GLN A 14 7.44 6.94 -19.97
N ARG A 15 6.86 5.74 -20.05
CA ARG A 15 5.66 5.45 -20.84
C ARG A 15 4.45 6.27 -20.39
N TYR A 16 4.27 6.44 -19.06
CA TYR A 16 3.17 7.22 -18.47
C TYR A 16 3.56 8.66 -18.12
N ALA A 17 4.60 9.22 -18.73
CA ALA A 17 5.08 10.56 -18.38
C ALA A 17 3.98 11.63 -18.49
N SER A 18 3.08 11.54 -19.47
CA SER A 18 1.94 12.47 -19.62
C SER A 18 0.89 12.33 -18.51
N GLN A 19 0.71 11.14 -17.97
CA GLN A 19 -0.20 10.86 -16.85
C GLN A 19 0.41 11.28 -15.49
N ILE A 20 1.74 11.28 -15.37
CA ILE A 20 2.47 11.68 -14.16
C ILE A 20 2.64 13.19 -14.10
N LYS A 21 2.88 13.82 -15.24
CA LYS A 21 3.14 15.27 -15.32
C LYS A 21 2.04 16.08 -14.65
N GLY A 22 2.44 16.96 -13.74
CA GLY A 22 1.54 17.87 -13.03
C GLY A 22 0.71 17.20 -11.92
N LYS A 23 0.96 15.93 -11.57
CA LYS A 23 0.23 15.23 -10.51
C LYS A 23 0.79 15.50 -9.12
N VAL A 24 -0.09 15.50 -8.12
CA VAL A 24 0.23 15.49 -6.71
C VAL A 24 0.14 14.06 -6.22
N VAL A 25 1.26 13.51 -5.75
CA VAL A 25 1.36 12.11 -5.30
C VAL A 25 1.80 12.05 -3.85
N LEU A 26 0.99 11.46 -2.98
CA LEU A 26 1.33 11.19 -1.59
C LEU A 26 1.72 9.71 -1.42
N THR A 27 2.94 9.46 -0.95
CA THR A 27 3.46 8.11 -0.74
C THR A 27 3.90 7.91 0.70
N THR A 28 3.47 6.82 1.34
CA THR A 28 3.89 6.47 2.71
C THR A 28 5.10 5.53 2.69
N SER A 29 5.94 5.58 3.74
CA SER A 29 7.19 4.80 3.87
C SER A 29 8.21 5.07 2.77
N VAL A 30 8.67 6.31 2.70
CA VAL A 30 9.67 6.78 1.71
C VAL A 30 11.03 7.07 2.35
N SER A 31 11.41 6.33 3.37
CA SER A 31 12.78 6.36 3.92
C SER A 31 13.78 5.67 2.98
N PRO A 32 15.07 6.04 3.00
CA PRO A 32 16.09 5.38 2.17
C PRO A 32 16.00 3.84 2.23
N ALA A 33 16.31 3.18 1.12
CA ALA A 33 16.27 1.73 0.93
C ALA A 33 14.88 1.08 1.06
N THR A 34 13.77 1.83 0.89
CA THR A 34 12.41 1.28 0.80
C THR A 34 11.90 1.26 -0.63
N LEU A 35 10.91 0.40 -0.92
CA LEU A 35 10.22 0.39 -2.22
C LEU A 35 9.53 1.72 -2.52
N GLY A 36 9.06 2.43 -1.48
CA GLY A 36 8.48 3.76 -1.64
C GLY A 36 9.47 4.77 -2.21
N VAL A 37 10.76 4.71 -1.82
CA VAL A 37 11.80 5.58 -2.42
C VAL A 37 12.02 5.23 -3.89
N VAL A 38 12.11 3.95 -4.23
CA VAL A 38 12.28 3.51 -5.64
C VAL A 38 11.12 4.02 -6.51
N PHE A 39 9.89 3.94 -5.99
CA PHE A 39 8.71 4.46 -6.68
C PHE A 39 8.79 5.97 -6.92
N VAL A 40 9.03 6.77 -5.87
CA VAL A 40 9.06 8.23 -6.02
C VAL A 40 10.22 8.70 -6.89
N GLN A 41 11.37 8.01 -6.86
CA GLN A 41 12.50 8.27 -7.76
C GLN A 41 12.17 7.93 -9.22
N ALA A 42 11.47 6.82 -9.46
CA ALA A 42 11.07 6.43 -10.81
C ALA A 42 10.17 7.48 -11.46
N ILE A 43 9.17 8.00 -10.72
CA ILE A 43 8.21 8.98 -11.25
C ILE A 43 8.74 10.43 -11.26
N ALA A 44 9.77 10.72 -10.46
CA ALA A 44 10.32 12.07 -10.30
C ALA A 44 10.70 12.73 -11.64
N ARG A 45 11.32 11.96 -12.53
CA ARG A 45 11.76 12.45 -13.87
C ARG A 45 10.62 12.81 -14.82
N SER A 46 9.40 12.37 -14.52
CA SER A 46 8.19 12.66 -15.30
C SER A 46 7.46 13.95 -14.89
N GLN A 47 8.11 14.80 -14.10
CA GLN A 47 7.65 16.15 -13.72
C GLN A 47 6.30 16.13 -12.96
N PRO A 48 6.13 15.38 -11.86
CA PRO A 48 4.98 15.56 -10.98
C PRO A 48 4.95 16.99 -10.43
N ALA A 49 3.78 17.53 -10.13
CA ALA A 49 3.65 18.86 -9.53
C ALA A 49 4.17 18.90 -8.09
N LEU A 50 3.96 17.81 -7.34
CA LEU A 50 4.39 17.68 -5.95
C LEU A 50 4.49 16.22 -5.56
N LEU A 51 5.59 15.82 -4.91
CA LEU A 51 5.72 14.54 -4.21
C LEU A 51 5.62 14.78 -2.70
N ILE A 52 4.56 14.25 -2.07
CA ILE A 52 4.38 14.28 -0.62
C ILE A 52 4.95 12.99 -0.07
N LEU A 53 5.99 13.13 0.73
CA LEU A 53 6.80 12.06 1.27
C LEU A 53 6.44 11.84 2.73
N ALA A 54 5.74 10.73 3.04
CA ALA A 54 5.29 10.47 4.38
C ALA A 54 6.03 9.30 5.03
N GLY A 55 6.36 9.43 6.33
CA GLY A 55 6.98 8.37 7.08
C GLY A 55 7.18 8.71 8.55
N ARG A 56 7.42 7.67 9.37
CA ARG A 56 7.53 7.79 10.82
C ARG A 56 8.80 8.53 11.27
N ASN A 57 9.91 8.39 10.54
CA ASN A 57 11.17 9.03 10.86
C ASN A 57 11.38 10.25 9.98
N ALA A 58 11.09 11.43 10.51
CA ALA A 58 11.17 12.71 9.79
C ALA A 58 12.57 12.95 9.18
N ALA A 59 13.66 12.59 9.88
CA ALA A 59 15.02 12.79 9.39
C ALA A 59 15.30 11.94 8.14
N LYS A 60 14.89 10.66 8.13
CA LYS A 60 15.03 9.77 6.97
C LYS A 60 14.15 10.20 5.80
N VAL A 61 12.95 10.69 6.07
CA VAL A 61 12.07 11.24 5.02
C VAL A 61 12.69 12.50 4.40
N GLN A 62 13.27 13.38 5.24
CA GLN A 62 13.96 14.58 4.77
C GLN A 62 15.22 14.27 3.94
N GLU A 63 15.92 13.17 4.22
CA GLU A 63 17.03 12.70 3.39
C GLU A 63 16.56 12.36 1.96
N THR A 64 15.46 11.64 1.83
CA THR A 64 14.83 11.35 0.52
C THR A 64 14.37 12.64 -0.18
N ALA A 65 13.75 13.56 0.55
CA ALA A 65 13.31 14.84 0.01
C ALA A 65 14.48 15.63 -0.59
N LYS A 66 15.56 15.78 0.15
CA LYS A 66 16.77 16.49 -0.33
C LYS A 66 17.37 15.87 -1.60
N ALA A 67 17.38 14.54 -1.69
CA ALA A 67 17.88 13.85 -2.88
C ALA A 67 17.03 14.17 -4.11
N LEU A 68 15.69 14.22 -3.97
CA LEU A 68 14.77 14.56 -5.05
C LEU A 68 14.82 16.06 -5.42
N GLU A 69 14.94 16.93 -4.42
CA GLU A 69 15.07 18.39 -4.61
C GLU A 69 16.35 18.76 -5.38
N ALA A 70 17.44 18.01 -5.16
CA ALA A 70 18.68 18.15 -5.93
C ALA A 70 18.48 17.83 -7.43
N GLU A 71 17.44 17.07 -7.79
CA GLU A 71 17.00 16.78 -9.17
C GLU A 71 15.89 17.76 -9.65
N ASN A 72 15.65 18.88 -8.94
CA ASN A 72 14.61 19.89 -9.20
C ASN A 72 13.17 19.34 -9.08
N VAL A 73 12.94 18.33 -8.27
CA VAL A 73 11.62 17.80 -7.98
C VAL A 73 11.04 18.49 -6.75
N LYS A 74 9.83 19.04 -6.86
CA LYS A 74 9.15 19.66 -5.72
C LYS A 74 8.69 18.60 -4.75
N THR A 75 9.11 18.71 -3.49
CA THR A 75 8.73 17.78 -2.44
C THR A 75 8.05 18.47 -1.25
N ARG A 76 7.34 17.70 -0.45
CA ARG A 76 6.82 18.06 0.87
C ARG A 76 6.89 16.87 1.79
N THR A 77 7.43 17.03 2.97
CA THR A 77 7.52 15.95 3.96
C THR A 77 6.32 15.96 4.90
N LEU A 78 5.92 14.76 5.35
CA LEU A 78 4.88 14.55 6.34
C LEU A 78 5.36 13.51 7.36
N GLU A 79 5.45 13.89 8.63
CA GLU A 79 5.62 12.92 9.69
C GLU A 79 4.32 12.15 9.90
N LEU A 80 4.38 10.82 9.76
CA LEU A 80 3.20 9.95 9.85
C LEU A 80 3.56 8.63 10.52
N ASN A 81 3.09 8.45 11.75
CA ASN A 81 3.18 7.19 12.48
C ASN A 81 1.85 6.44 12.39
N LEU A 82 1.78 5.46 11.49
CA LEU A 82 0.58 4.66 11.27
C LEU A 82 0.28 3.66 12.40
N GLY A 83 1.20 3.46 13.34
CA GLY A 83 1.00 2.63 14.51
C GLY A 83 0.28 3.34 15.67
N SER A 84 -0.16 4.59 15.49
CA SER A 84 -0.90 5.37 16.49
C SER A 84 -2.02 6.13 15.79
N LEU A 85 -3.26 5.84 16.15
CA LEU A 85 -4.43 6.53 15.58
C LEU A 85 -4.43 8.03 15.95
N LYS A 86 -3.88 8.38 17.14
CA LYS A 86 -3.68 9.78 17.53
C LYS A 86 -2.75 10.50 16.57
N ASP A 87 -1.60 9.90 16.23
CA ASP A 87 -0.62 10.51 15.33
C ASP A 87 -1.15 10.58 13.89
N VAL A 88 -1.93 9.57 13.47
CA VAL A 88 -2.65 9.60 12.19
C VAL A 88 -3.59 10.79 12.12
N ARG A 89 -4.39 11.06 13.16
CA ARG A 89 -5.30 12.23 13.20
C ARG A 89 -4.53 13.55 13.14
N ALA A 90 -3.40 13.66 13.82
CA ALA A 90 -2.55 14.85 13.75
C ALA A 90 -1.97 15.06 12.34
N ALA A 91 -1.46 14.01 11.71
CA ALA A 91 -0.97 14.08 10.34
C ALA A 91 -2.08 14.44 9.33
N THR A 92 -3.29 13.91 9.49
CA THR A 92 -4.43 14.27 8.64
C THR A 92 -4.84 15.74 8.81
N ALA A 93 -4.83 16.26 10.03
CA ALA A 93 -5.08 17.69 10.27
C ALA A 93 -4.04 18.56 9.55
N THR A 94 -2.77 18.15 9.57
CA THR A 94 -1.70 18.83 8.82
C THR A 94 -1.98 18.83 7.30
N VAL A 95 -2.31 17.66 6.72
CA VAL A 95 -2.61 17.55 5.27
C VAL A 95 -3.82 18.40 4.89
N ASN A 96 -4.88 18.34 5.69
CA ASN A 96 -6.11 19.08 5.43
C ASN A 96 -5.92 20.60 5.56
N GLY A 97 -4.98 21.06 6.40
CA GLY A 97 -4.61 22.46 6.55
C GLY A 97 -3.68 23.01 5.45
N TRP A 98 -3.29 22.23 4.46
CA TRP A 98 -2.49 22.74 3.32
C TRP A 98 -3.39 23.41 2.28
N ASP A 99 -3.63 24.71 2.40
CA ASP A 99 -4.51 25.49 1.52
C ASP A 99 -3.91 25.64 0.11
N ASP A 100 -2.58 25.64 -0.01
CA ASP A 100 -1.86 25.72 -1.28
C ASP A 100 -1.86 24.40 -2.09
N MET A 101 -2.47 23.35 -1.54
CA MET A 101 -2.60 22.04 -2.17
C MET A 101 -4.09 21.63 -2.21
N PRO A 102 -4.79 21.92 -3.31
CA PRO A 102 -6.24 21.67 -3.39
C PRO A 102 -6.61 20.21 -3.50
N CYS A 103 -5.75 19.36 -4.07
CA CYS A 103 -6.05 17.94 -4.27
C CYS A 103 -4.82 17.05 -4.17
N ILE A 104 -5.07 15.75 -3.99
CA ILE A 104 -4.10 14.65 -4.08
C ILE A 104 -4.59 13.73 -5.21
N ASP A 105 -3.84 13.63 -6.30
CA ASP A 105 -4.21 12.79 -7.44
C ASP A 105 -4.02 11.31 -7.15
N VAL A 106 -2.93 10.96 -6.47
CA VAL A 106 -2.61 9.59 -6.11
C VAL A 106 -2.21 9.51 -4.64
N LEU A 107 -2.94 8.73 -3.87
CA LEU A 107 -2.58 8.32 -2.52
C LEU A 107 -2.03 6.91 -2.54
N PHE A 108 -0.75 6.75 -2.19
CA PHE A 108 -0.04 5.47 -2.22
C PHE A 108 0.28 4.98 -0.80
N ASN A 109 -0.57 4.09 -0.27
CA ASN A 109 -0.40 3.44 1.03
C ASN A 109 0.60 2.28 0.93
N ASN A 110 1.89 2.60 0.99
CA ASN A 110 2.99 1.64 0.84
C ASN A 110 3.54 1.14 2.19
N ALA A 111 3.37 1.89 3.27
CA ALA A 111 3.90 1.53 4.58
C ALA A 111 3.38 0.18 5.09
N GLY A 112 4.25 -0.55 5.78
CA GLY A 112 3.88 -1.79 6.42
C GLY A 112 5.02 -2.44 7.18
N VAL A 113 4.66 -3.41 8.02
CA VAL A 113 5.57 -4.31 8.73
C VAL A 113 5.27 -5.75 8.34
N MET A 114 6.25 -6.64 8.45
CA MET A 114 6.11 -8.04 8.05
C MET A 114 6.63 -8.97 9.15
N ALA A 115 5.76 -9.88 9.59
CA ALA A 115 6.09 -10.99 10.50
C ALA A 115 6.92 -10.58 11.73
N ILE A 116 6.62 -9.40 12.30
CA ILE A 116 7.21 -8.93 13.55
C ILE A 116 6.66 -9.73 14.75
N GLU A 117 7.31 -9.62 15.91
CA GLU A 117 6.81 -10.20 17.14
C GLU A 117 5.48 -9.58 17.57
N TYR A 118 4.75 -10.32 18.42
CA TYR A 118 3.51 -9.78 18.99
C TYR A 118 3.75 -8.49 19.74
N GLY A 119 2.88 -7.57 19.52
CA GLY A 119 2.80 -6.30 20.23
C GLY A 119 1.53 -5.56 19.84
N VAL A 120 1.18 -4.56 20.61
CA VAL A 120 -0.04 -3.77 20.40
C VAL A 120 0.30 -2.28 20.23
N SER A 121 -0.55 -1.60 19.49
CA SER A 121 -0.52 -0.13 19.37
C SER A 121 -0.92 0.55 20.67
N PRO A 122 -0.73 1.87 20.82
CA PRO A 122 -1.22 2.62 21.97
C PRO A 122 -2.72 2.46 22.21
N GLU A 123 -3.50 2.17 21.17
CA GLU A 123 -4.94 1.96 21.25
C GLU A 123 -5.32 0.47 21.48
N GLY A 124 -4.34 -0.42 21.71
CA GLY A 124 -4.54 -1.84 22.01
C GLY A 124 -4.74 -2.75 20.81
N HIS A 125 -4.46 -2.29 19.60
CA HIS A 125 -4.59 -3.12 18.41
C HIS A 125 -3.30 -3.88 18.09
N GLU A 126 -3.41 -5.13 17.65
CA GLU A 126 -2.25 -5.93 17.18
C GLU A 126 -1.48 -5.16 16.10
N ASN A 127 -0.15 -5.15 16.20
CA ASN A 127 0.70 -4.24 15.43
C ASN A 127 0.63 -4.39 13.91
N HIS A 128 0.47 -5.62 13.36
CA HIS A 128 0.28 -5.76 11.91
C HIS A 128 -1.06 -5.17 11.48
N LEU A 129 -2.12 -5.41 12.24
CA LEU A 129 -3.44 -4.84 11.96
C LEU A 129 -3.41 -3.31 12.10
N ALA A 130 -2.78 -2.79 13.15
CA ALA A 130 -2.68 -1.35 13.38
C ALA A 130 -1.90 -0.63 12.27
N ILE A 131 -0.67 -1.08 12.01
CA ILE A 131 0.27 -0.37 11.12
C ILE A 131 -0.08 -0.58 9.64
N ASN A 132 -0.45 -1.82 9.26
CA ASN A 132 -0.69 -2.15 7.86
C ASN A 132 -2.11 -1.80 7.40
N HIS A 133 -3.07 -1.67 8.33
CA HIS A 133 -4.47 -1.46 7.99
C HIS A 133 -5.13 -0.29 8.71
N LEU A 134 -5.29 -0.32 10.05
CA LEU A 134 -6.12 0.68 10.75
C LEU A 134 -5.58 2.10 10.58
N GLY A 135 -4.26 2.28 10.68
CA GLY A 135 -3.60 3.55 10.40
C GLY A 135 -3.82 4.04 8.97
N PRO A 136 -3.48 3.27 7.94
CA PRO A 136 -3.77 3.59 6.54
C PRO A 136 -5.24 3.80 6.25
N PHE A 137 -6.14 2.98 6.81
CA PHE A 137 -7.58 3.12 6.67
C PHE A 137 -8.06 4.48 7.20
N LEU A 138 -7.71 4.81 8.43
CA LEU A 138 -8.08 6.08 9.04
C LEU A 138 -7.48 7.27 8.29
N PHE A 139 -6.17 7.21 7.96
CA PHE A 139 -5.49 8.26 7.20
C PHE A 139 -6.16 8.53 5.86
N THR A 140 -6.39 7.46 5.06
CA THR A 140 -7.03 7.55 3.75
C THR A 140 -8.39 8.23 3.83
N ASN A 141 -9.22 7.81 4.78
CA ASN A 141 -10.58 8.31 4.88
C ASN A 141 -10.64 9.75 5.42
N LEU A 142 -9.75 10.13 6.33
CA LEU A 142 -9.72 11.51 6.88
C LEU A 142 -9.17 12.56 5.91
N ILE A 143 -8.42 12.16 4.86
CA ILE A 143 -7.98 13.06 3.80
C ILE A 143 -8.74 12.86 2.48
N MET A 144 -9.82 12.08 2.52
CA MET A 144 -10.55 11.66 1.31
C MET A 144 -11.09 12.86 0.51
N ASP A 145 -11.51 13.93 1.16
CA ASP A 145 -11.98 15.15 0.46
C ASP A 145 -10.91 15.72 -0.47
N LYS A 146 -9.64 15.74 -0.03
CA LYS A 146 -8.52 16.18 -0.91
C LYS A 146 -8.22 15.18 -2.02
N VAL A 147 -8.46 13.89 -1.80
CA VAL A 147 -8.31 12.87 -2.84
C VAL A 147 -9.43 13.01 -3.86
N LEU A 148 -10.68 13.12 -3.42
CA LEU A 148 -11.85 13.26 -4.30
C LEU A 148 -11.92 14.59 -5.05
N ALA A 149 -11.17 15.60 -4.61
CA ALA A 149 -11.01 16.86 -5.34
C ALA A 149 -10.18 16.72 -6.64
N SER A 150 -9.46 15.61 -6.83
CA SER A 150 -8.78 15.31 -8.09
C SER A 150 -9.78 14.97 -9.20
N ALA A 151 -9.45 15.35 -10.43
CA ALA A 151 -10.23 14.96 -11.61
C ALA A 151 -10.17 13.45 -11.93
N ALA A 152 -9.13 12.77 -11.45
CA ALA A 152 -8.92 11.32 -11.63
C ALA A 152 -8.26 10.71 -10.37
N PRO A 153 -9.01 10.65 -9.25
CA PRO A 153 -8.46 10.24 -7.97
C PRO A 153 -8.09 8.76 -7.95
N ARG A 154 -6.91 8.44 -7.38
CA ARG A 154 -6.47 7.06 -7.18
C ARG A 154 -6.01 6.82 -5.74
N VAL A 155 -6.41 5.68 -5.19
CA VAL A 155 -5.92 5.15 -3.91
C VAL A 155 -5.32 3.76 -4.14
N ILE A 156 -4.08 3.58 -3.72
CA ILE A 156 -3.36 2.32 -3.88
C ILE A 156 -3.03 1.75 -2.49
N MET A 157 -3.38 0.49 -2.27
CA MET A 157 -3.09 -0.25 -1.05
C MET A 157 -2.03 -1.32 -1.33
N VAL A 158 -0.84 -1.20 -0.76
CA VAL A 158 0.19 -2.22 -0.94
C VAL A 158 -0.14 -3.43 -0.08
N SER A 159 -0.53 -4.50 -0.75
CA SER A 159 -0.73 -5.82 -0.18
C SER A 159 0.53 -6.70 -0.36
N SER A 160 0.34 -7.98 -0.48
CA SER A 160 1.39 -8.98 -0.68
C SER A 160 0.75 -10.30 -1.10
N ASP A 161 1.51 -11.15 -1.76
CA ASP A 161 1.17 -12.58 -1.90
C ASP A 161 1.01 -13.27 -0.52
N GLY A 162 1.54 -12.65 0.53
CA GLY A 162 1.30 -13.03 1.93
C GLY A 162 -0.17 -13.05 2.37
N HIS A 163 -1.11 -12.40 1.65
CA HIS A 163 -2.55 -12.50 1.91
C HIS A 163 -3.07 -13.96 1.87
N ARG A 164 -2.35 -14.85 1.21
CA ARG A 164 -2.65 -16.28 1.14
C ARG A 164 -2.51 -17.01 2.48
N LEU A 165 -1.79 -16.42 3.43
CA LEU A 165 -1.49 -17.04 4.72
C LEU A 165 -2.66 -16.97 5.71
N SER A 166 -3.56 -16.00 5.56
CA SER A 166 -4.72 -15.87 6.44
C SER A 166 -5.84 -15.05 5.81
N PRO A 167 -7.11 -15.49 5.93
CA PRO A 167 -8.26 -14.60 5.80
C PRO A 167 -8.30 -13.60 6.96
N VAL A 168 -9.30 -12.71 6.95
CA VAL A 168 -9.62 -11.86 8.11
C VAL A 168 -10.24 -12.72 9.22
N ARG A 169 -9.69 -12.66 10.42
CA ARG A 169 -10.15 -13.38 11.61
C ARG A 169 -11.19 -12.51 12.34
N PHE A 170 -12.35 -12.32 11.76
CA PHE A 170 -13.37 -11.38 12.27
C PHE A 170 -13.78 -11.61 13.72
N GLU A 171 -13.75 -12.86 14.19
CA GLU A 171 -14.09 -13.20 15.58
C GLU A 171 -12.92 -12.95 16.56
N ASP A 172 -11.69 -12.79 16.03
CA ASP A 172 -10.49 -12.70 16.85
C ASP A 172 -9.35 -12.05 16.08
N VAL A 173 -9.49 -10.76 15.72
CA VAL A 173 -8.49 -10.03 14.94
C VAL A 173 -7.19 -9.73 15.71
N HIS A 174 -7.22 -9.90 17.04
CA HIS A 174 -6.09 -9.62 17.94
C HIS A 174 -5.41 -10.88 18.48
N PHE A 175 -5.80 -12.09 18.00
CA PHE A 175 -5.18 -13.35 18.38
C PHE A 175 -5.27 -13.63 19.89
N ARG A 176 -6.46 -13.40 20.50
CA ARG A 176 -6.70 -13.52 21.94
C ARG A 176 -5.61 -12.81 22.76
N ASP A 177 -5.39 -11.54 22.44
CA ASP A 177 -4.36 -10.69 23.05
C ASP A 177 -2.96 -11.35 23.04
N GLY A 178 -2.66 -12.09 21.98
CA GLY A 178 -1.37 -12.75 21.74
C GLY A 178 -1.32 -14.22 22.10
N GLU A 179 -2.31 -14.77 22.78
CA GLU A 179 -2.33 -16.19 23.19
C GLU A 179 -2.26 -17.14 22.00
N THR A 180 -2.97 -16.82 20.90
CA THR A 180 -2.98 -17.60 19.66
C THR A 180 -2.17 -16.97 18.54
N PHE A 181 -1.27 -16.04 18.88
CA PHE A 181 -0.52 -15.25 17.90
C PHE A 181 0.39 -16.13 17.03
N ASN A 182 0.28 -15.92 15.73
CA ASN A 182 1.23 -16.41 14.74
C ASN A 182 1.58 -15.26 13.81
N ARG A 183 2.86 -14.87 13.78
CA ARG A 183 3.35 -13.70 13.03
C ARG A 183 3.00 -13.74 11.54
N TRP A 184 2.98 -14.94 10.94
CA TRP A 184 2.68 -15.11 9.53
C TRP A 184 1.18 -15.00 9.24
N GLN A 185 0.34 -15.53 10.14
CA GLN A 185 -1.11 -15.34 10.03
C GLN A 185 -1.48 -13.87 10.27
N ALA A 186 -0.86 -13.20 11.23
CA ALA A 186 -1.08 -11.78 11.50
C ALA A 186 -0.67 -10.91 10.29
N TYR A 187 0.50 -11.20 9.71
CA TYR A 187 0.92 -10.57 8.46
C TYR A 187 -0.07 -10.85 7.33
N GLY A 188 -0.43 -12.12 7.12
CA GLY A 188 -1.39 -12.53 6.08
C GLY A 188 -2.74 -11.85 6.22
N GLN A 189 -3.31 -11.84 7.44
CA GLN A 189 -4.52 -11.09 7.76
C GLN A 189 -4.38 -9.61 7.34
N SER A 190 -3.29 -8.96 7.75
CA SER A 190 -3.06 -7.54 7.45
C SER A 190 -2.94 -7.24 5.96
N LYS A 191 -2.51 -8.22 5.15
CA LYS A 191 -2.43 -8.06 3.69
C LYS A 191 -3.74 -8.41 2.99
N THR A 192 -4.52 -9.34 3.53
CA THR A 192 -5.91 -9.59 3.10
C THR A 192 -6.78 -8.35 3.29
N VAL A 193 -6.71 -7.70 4.45
CA VAL A 193 -7.50 -6.49 4.71
C VAL A 193 -7.16 -5.33 3.77
N ASN A 194 -5.91 -5.22 3.28
CA ASN A 194 -5.55 -4.20 2.30
C ASN A 194 -6.22 -4.43 0.94
N ILE A 195 -6.36 -5.68 0.50
CA ILE A 195 -7.11 -6.00 -0.72
C ILE A 195 -8.59 -5.65 -0.55
N LEU A 196 -9.20 -6.09 0.55
CA LEU A 196 -10.61 -5.82 0.83
C LEU A 196 -10.89 -4.32 1.01
N THR A 197 -9.95 -3.55 1.56
CA THR A 197 -10.09 -2.09 1.70
C THR A 197 -10.11 -1.41 0.33
N ALA A 198 -9.24 -1.80 -0.60
CA ALA A 198 -9.25 -1.26 -1.95
C ALA A 198 -10.58 -1.60 -2.67
N LEU A 199 -11.07 -2.83 -2.52
CA LEU A 199 -12.36 -3.26 -3.06
C LEU A 199 -13.51 -2.42 -2.48
N ALA A 200 -13.57 -2.25 -1.15
CA ALA A 200 -14.61 -1.45 -0.49
C ALA A 200 -14.58 0.02 -0.94
N LEU A 201 -13.40 0.63 -1.07
CA LEU A 201 -13.27 2.00 -1.57
C LEU A 201 -13.78 2.13 -3.01
N ALA A 202 -13.46 1.16 -3.88
CA ALA A 202 -13.94 1.14 -5.26
C ALA A 202 -15.47 1.02 -5.34
N GLU A 203 -16.07 0.16 -4.51
CA GLU A 203 -17.52 -0.04 -4.47
C GLU A 203 -18.26 1.17 -3.90
N LYS A 204 -17.75 1.79 -2.83
CA LYS A 204 -18.39 2.92 -2.15
C LYS A 204 -18.25 4.24 -2.92
N LEU A 205 -17.10 4.47 -3.55
CA LEU A 205 -16.75 5.79 -4.11
C LEU A 205 -16.54 5.79 -5.62
N GLY A 206 -16.35 4.62 -6.23
CA GLY A 206 -16.01 4.52 -7.65
C GLY A 206 -17.06 5.12 -8.57
N SER A 207 -18.33 4.72 -8.44
CA SER A 207 -19.42 5.20 -9.29
C SER A 207 -19.77 6.67 -9.04
N LYS A 208 -19.78 7.09 -7.78
CA LYS A 208 -20.22 8.43 -7.35
C LYS A 208 -19.13 9.50 -7.55
N HIS A 209 -17.87 9.15 -7.30
CA HIS A 209 -16.76 10.09 -7.27
C HIS A 209 -15.63 9.77 -8.25
N LYS A 210 -15.81 8.75 -9.10
CA LYS A 210 -14.80 8.28 -10.07
C LYS A 210 -13.50 7.82 -9.40
N LEU A 211 -13.51 7.52 -8.10
CA LEU A 211 -12.35 7.01 -7.39
C LEU A 211 -11.92 5.67 -7.99
N GLN A 212 -10.66 5.55 -8.31
CA GLN A 212 -10.02 4.30 -8.67
C GLN A 212 -9.22 3.79 -7.47
N ALA A 213 -9.58 2.65 -6.92
CA ALA A 213 -8.86 2.05 -5.81
C ALA A 213 -8.32 0.68 -6.22
N TYR A 214 -7.05 0.44 -5.97
CA TYR A 214 -6.37 -0.81 -6.31
C TYR A 214 -5.56 -1.32 -5.13
N SER A 215 -5.42 -2.63 -5.06
CA SER A 215 -4.41 -3.27 -4.24
C SER A 215 -3.39 -3.98 -5.12
N LEU A 216 -2.20 -4.23 -4.59
CA LEU A 216 -1.13 -4.86 -5.37
C LEU A 216 -0.14 -5.62 -4.51
N THR A 217 0.63 -6.52 -5.13
CA THR A 217 1.87 -7.06 -4.58
C THR A 217 3.05 -6.60 -5.41
N PRO A 218 4.15 -6.15 -4.77
CA PRO A 218 5.39 -5.82 -5.49
C PRO A 218 6.14 -7.05 -6.01
N GLY A 219 5.62 -8.25 -5.76
CA GLY A 219 6.31 -9.49 -6.08
C GLY A 219 7.43 -9.84 -5.10
N PRO A 220 8.08 -10.99 -5.29
CA PRO A 220 9.19 -11.41 -4.47
C PRO A 220 10.40 -10.51 -4.72
N TRP A 221 11.01 -10.07 -3.65
CA TRP A 221 12.03 -9.06 -3.66
C TRP A 221 13.12 -9.40 -2.64
N PRO A 222 14.39 -9.53 -3.01
CA PRO A 222 15.49 -9.57 -2.06
C PRO A 222 15.72 -8.15 -1.58
N THR A 223 15.10 -7.78 -0.48
CA THR A 223 15.06 -6.39 -0.06
C THR A 223 16.27 -5.94 0.74
N PRO A 224 16.89 -4.84 0.33
CA PRO A 224 17.48 -3.91 1.27
C PRO A 224 16.45 -3.10 2.08
N SER A 225 15.16 -3.38 1.96
CA SER A 225 14.07 -2.59 2.57
C SER A 225 13.92 -2.76 4.08
N HIS A 226 14.80 -3.46 4.75
CA HIS A 226 14.73 -3.79 6.19
C HIS A 226 13.45 -4.51 6.64
N LEU A 227 12.50 -4.74 5.74
CA LEU A 227 11.21 -5.35 6.05
C LEU A 227 11.37 -6.79 6.55
N GLY A 228 12.37 -7.49 6.08
CA GLY A 228 12.67 -8.87 6.42
C GLY A 228 14.02 -9.09 7.13
N ASP A 229 14.73 -8.03 7.51
CA ASP A 229 16.09 -8.15 8.10
C ASP A 229 16.12 -8.95 9.42
N HIS A 230 14.99 -8.96 10.15
CA HIS A 230 14.82 -9.72 11.39
C HIS A 230 14.48 -11.19 11.16
N LEU A 231 14.31 -11.62 9.90
CA LEU A 231 13.90 -12.97 9.56
C LEU A 231 15.11 -13.84 9.21
N ASP A 232 15.17 -15.02 9.83
CA ASP A 232 16.01 -16.10 9.36
C ASP A 232 15.31 -16.78 8.17
N TRP A 233 15.66 -16.39 6.96
CA TRP A 233 15.02 -16.87 5.73
C TRP A 233 15.14 -18.37 5.51
N ILE A 234 16.18 -19.03 6.10
CA ILE A 234 16.33 -20.49 6.07
C ILE A 234 15.23 -21.13 6.92
N LYS A 235 14.94 -20.57 8.10
CA LYS A 235 13.83 -21.03 8.94
C LYS A 235 12.47 -20.71 8.35
N VAL A 236 12.36 -19.55 7.72
CA VAL A 236 11.15 -19.16 6.99
C VAL A 236 10.86 -20.16 5.87
N ASP A 237 11.84 -20.50 5.05
CA ASP A 237 11.67 -21.47 3.98
C ASP A 237 11.29 -22.85 4.51
N ARG A 238 11.86 -23.31 5.62
CA ARG A 238 11.45 -24.55 6.30
C ARG A 238 10.02 -24.49 6.84
N PHE A 239 9.61 -23.38 7.39
CA PHE A 239 8.24 -23.18 7.90
C PHE A 239 7.25 -23.10 6.73
N LEU A 240 7.58 -22.38 5.68
CA LEU A 240 6.80 -22.26 4.46
C LEU A 240 7.02 -23.44 3.50
N GLY A 241 8.08 -24.22 3.69
CA GLY A 241 8.46 -25.36 2.84
C GLY A 241 7.45 -26.49 2.82
N ASN A 242 6.60 -26.59 3.85
CA ASN A 242 5.39 -27.39 3.79
C ASN A 242 4.37 -26.87 2.75
N TRP A 243 4.61 -25.68 2.20
CA TRP A 243 3.86 -25.02 1.13
C TRP A 243 4.51 -25.25 -0.24
N GLN A 244 5.32 -26.28 -0.39
CA GLN A 244 5.86 -26.79 -1.65
C GLN A 244 6.48 -25.69 -2.51
N GLY A 245 7.58 -25.11 -2.02
CA GLY A 245 8.40 -24.24 -2.85
C GLY A 245 7.90 -22.80 -2.96
N TRP A 246 7.29 -22.25 -1.90
CA TRP A 246 6.93 -20.83 -1.91
C TRP A 246 8.12 -19.91 -2.24
N LEU A 247 9.32 -20.21 -1.70
CA LEU A 247 10.55 -19.47 -2.01
C LEU A 247 11.49 -20.23 -2.97
N LYS A 248 11.21 -21.50 -3.24
CA LYS A 248 11.99 -22.31 -4.17
C LYS A 248 11.64 -21.91 -5.60
N ASP A 249 12.62 -21.56 -6.37
CA ASP A 249 12.48 -21.16 -7.77
C ASP A 249 11.72 -19.83 -8.02
N VAL A 250 11.53 -19.00 -6.98
CA VAL A 250 11.00 -17.66 -7.17
C VAL A 250 12.13 -16.77 -7.71
N PRO A 251 12.03 -16.27 -8.96
CA PRO A 251 12.97 -15.29 -9.45
C PRO A 251 12.81 -13.99 -8.65
N PHE A 252 13.86 -13.61 -7.95
CA PHE A 252 13.89 -12.33 -7.27
C PHE A 252 14.00 -11.20 -8.31
N SER A 253 13.12 -10.21 -8.17
CA SER A 253 13.14 -9.03 -9.03
C SER A 253 14.13 -7.99 -8.51
N THR A 254 14.68 -7.18 -9.39
CA THR A 254 15.37 -5.95 -8.99
C THR A 254 14.39 -4.95 -8.36
N PRO A 255 14.85 -3.93 -7.62
CA PRO A 255 13.99 -2.87 -7.09
C PRO A 255 13.09 -2.25 -8.14
N ASP A 256 13.66 -1.94 -9.28
CA ASP A 256 12.97 -1.27 -10.37
C ASP A 256 11.91 -2.17 -11.02
N GLU A 257 12.15 -3.48 -11.12
CA GLU A 257 11.16 -4.46 -11.58
C GLU A 257 10.05 -4.66 -10.54
N GLY A 258 10.40 -4.83 -9.25
CA GLY A 258 9.43 -5.03 -8.18
C GLY A 258 8.46 -3.85 -8.01
N VAL A 259 8.90 -2.64 -8.33
CA VAL A 259 8.11 -1.40 -8.25
C VAL A 259 7.39 -1.05 -9.55
N ALA A 260 7.60 -1.80 -10.63
CA ALA A 260 6.89 -1.58 -11.90
C ALA A 260 5.36 -1.57 -11.72
N VAL A 261 4.83 -2.50 -10.94
CA VAL A 261 3.39 -2.59 -10.63
C VAL A 261 2.87 -1.38 -9.84
N TYR A 262 3.72 -0.65 -9.11
CA TYR A 262 3.35 0.59 -8.42
C TYR A 262 3.05 1.69 -9.43
N VAL A 263 3.95 1.87 -10.41
CA VAL A 263 3.78 2.86 -11.48
C VAL A 263 2.57 2.51 -12.35
N TYR A 264 2.40 1.22 -12.66
CA TYR A 264 1.22 0.72 -13.36
C TYR A 264 -0.07 1.05 -12.61
N ALA A 265 -0.19 0.67 -11.35
CA ALA A 265 -1.36 0.95 -10.52
C ALA A 265 -1.71 2.44 -10.43
N ALA A 266 -0.67 3.28 -10.30
CA ALA A 266 -0.83 4.72 -10.12
C ALA A 266 -1.21 5.46 -11.41
N PHE A 267 -0.74 5.00 -12.59
CA PHE A 267 -0.78 5.86 -13.79
C PHE A 267 -1.28 5.18 -15.07
N ASP A 268 -1.41 3.85 -15.10
CA ASP A 268 -1.94 3.21 -16.30
C ASP A 268 -3.39 3.66 -16.56
N PRO A 269 -3.71 4.18 -17.76
CA PRO A 269 -5.05 4.65 -18.07
C PRO A 269 -6.05 3.51 -18.35
N ASP A 270 -5.56 2.35 -18.79
CA ASP A 270 -6.38 1.27 -19.31
C ASP A 270 -7.02 0.42 -18.21
N ILE A 271 -6.47 0.47 -16.98
CA ILE A 271 -7.09 -0.23 -15.83
C ILE A 271 -8.25 0.54 -15.21
N ALA A 272 -8.45 1.81 -15.60
CA ALA A 272 -9.51 2.63 -15.04
C ALA A 272 -10.90 2.09 -15.42
N GLY A 273 -11.84 2.15 -14.51
CA GLY A 273 -13.23 1.73 -14.71
C GLY A 273 -13.41 0.22 -14.62
N ALA A 274 -13.10 -0.53 -15.66
CA ALA A 274 -13.40 -1.97 -15.74
C ALA A 274 -12.69 -2.82 -14.66
N HIS A 275 -11.59 -2.34 -14.11
CA HIS A 275 -10.80 -3.06 -13.11
C HIS A 275 -10.73 -2.35 -11.76
N ASN A 276 -11.64 -1.40 -11.50
CA ASN A 276 -11.69 -0.73 -10.21
C ASN A 276 -11.94 -1.73 -9.07
N GLY A 277 -11.17 -1.66 -7.99
CA GLY A 277 -11.18 -2.63 -6.89
C GLY A 277 -10.25 -3.84 -7.10
N ALA A 278 -9.62 -3.98 -8.26
CA ALA A 278 -8.78 -5.14 -8.57
C ALA A 278 -7.51 -5.23 -7.70
N TYR A 279 -7.11 -6.46 -7.44
CA TYR A 279 -5.76 -6.78 -6.98
C TYR A 279 -4.85 -6.93 -8.21
N LEU A 280 -3.73 -6.20 -8.20
CA LEU A 280 -2.80 -6.15 -9.32
C LEU A 280 -1.56 -7.02 -9.04
N PHE A 281 -1.21 -7.81 -10.03
CA PHE A 281 -0.07 -8.71 -10.04
C PHE A 281 0.67 -8.55 -11.37
N ASP A 282 1.97 -8.39 -11.34
CA ASP A 282 2.81 -8.27 -12.57
C ASP A 282 2.26 -7.30 -13.62
N CYS A 283 1.90 -6.08 -13.19
CA CYS A 283 1.35 -5.02 -14.05
C CYS A 283 0.10 -5.45 -14.86
N ARG A 284 -0.82 -6.17 -14.21
CA ARG A 284 -2.14 -6.52 -14.72
C ARG A 284 -3.09 -6.86 -13.57
N PRO A 285 -4.40 -6.81 -13.77
CA PRO A 285 -5.34 -7.40 -12.82
C PRO A 285 -5.07 -8.89 -12.62
N ALA A 286 -5.10 -9.36 -11.38
CA ALA A 286 -4.92 -10.77 -11.06
C ALA A 286 -6.09 -11.59 -11.58
N ASP A 287 -5.77 -12.71 -12.22
CA ASP A 287 -6.73 -13.70 -12.69
C ASP A 287 -6.97 -14.73 -11.58
N PRO A 288 -8.19 -14.86 -11.03
CA PRO A 288 -8.48 -15.80 -9.95
C PRO A 288 -8.19 -17.27 -10.28
N TRP A 289 -8.10 -17.63 -11.55
CA TRP A 289 -7.87 -19.00 -12.02
C TRP A 289 -6.39 -19.30 -12.27
N LYS A 290 -5.58 -18.27 -12.55
CA LYS A 290 -4.16 -18.40 -12.90
C LYS A 290 -3.24 -17.93 -11.78
N ASP A 291 -3.67 -16.90 -11.07
CA ASP A 291 -2.88 -16.28 -10.02
C ASP A 291 -3.28 -16.79 -8.64
N THR A 292 -2.49 -16.44 -7.65
CA THR A 292 -2.62 -16.98 -6.31
C THR A 292 -3.63 -16.23 -5.42
N ILE A 293 -4.38 -15.28 -5.98
CA ILE A 293 -5.37 -14.53 -5.21
C ILE A 293 -6.43 -15.46 -4.60
N LYS A 294 -6.74 -15.24 -3.33
CA LYS A 294 -7.66 -16.11 -2.58
C LYS A 294 -9.09 -15.55 -2.56
N PRO A 295 -10.12 -16.43 -2.61
CA PRO A 295 -11.53 -16.01 -2.62
C PRO A 295 -11.93 -15.09 -1.48
N TRP A 296 -11.37 -15.30 -0.28
CA TRP A 296 -11.64 -14.43 0.87
C TRP A 296 -11.13 -13.00 0.72
N ALA A 297 -10.21 -12.76 -0.20
CA ALA A 297 -9.67 -11.43 -0.47
C ALA A 297 -10.42 -10.68 -1.59
N THR A 298 -11.38 -11.33 -2.27
CA THR A 298 -12.13 -10.74 -3.40
C THR A 298 -13.64 -10.67 -3.16
N SER A 299 -14.07 -10.92 -1.93
CA SER A 299 -15.49 -10.94 -1.56
C SER A 299 -15.97 -9.54 -1.15
N SER A 300 -16.96 -9.00 -1.85
CA SER A 300 -17.64 -7.75 -1.48
C SER A 300 -18.31 -7.84 -0.11
N VAL A 301 -18.82 -9.03 0.26
CA VAL A 301 -19.39 -9.25 1.60
C VAL A 301 -18.34 -9.11 2.69
N GLU A 302 -17.16 -9.70 2.49
CA GLU A 302 -16.06 -9.59 3.44
C GLU A 302 -15.48 -8.15 3.45
N ALA A 303 -15.47 -7.46 2.32
CA ALA A 303 -15.04 -6.07 2.22
C ALA A 303 -15.95 -5.13 3.03
N GLU A 304 -17.26 -5.29 2.95
CA GLU A 304 -18.23 -4.52 3.74
C GLU A 304 -18.15 -4.88 5.23
N ARG A 305 -18.00 -6.16 5.56
CA ARG A 305 -17.82 -6.63 6.94
C ARG A 305 -16.56 -6.04 7.56
N LEU A 306 -15.46 -6.02 6.81
CA LEU A 306 -14.20 -5.40 7.21
C LEU A 306 -14.35 -3.89 7.41
N TRP A 307 -15.05 -3.21 6.51
CA TRP A 307 -15.27 -1.78 6.62
C TRP A 307 -15.90 -1.41 7.95
N LYS A 308 -17.02 -2.06 8.29
CA LYS A 308 -17.72 -1.85 9.57
C LYS A 308 -16.86 -2.17 10.79
N LEU A 309 -16.09 -3.25 10.72
CA LEU A 309 -15.13 -3.59 11.77
C LEU A 309 -14.08 -2.50 11.92
N SER A 310 -13.53 -2.00 10.82
CA SER A 310 -12.50 -0.96 10.83
C SER A 310 -13.02 0.35 11.41
N GLU A 311 -14.23 0.78 11.04
CA GLU A 311 -14.91 1.95 11.65
C GLU A 311 -15.02 1.81 13.16
N LYS A 312 -15.45 0.64 13.64
CA LYS A 312 -15.54 0.35 15.08
C LYS A 312 -14.18 0.43 15.76
N LEU A 313 -13.12 -0.15 15.15
CA LEU A 313 -11.79 -0.21 15.74
C LEU A 313 -11.10 1.16 15.76
N VAL A 314 -11.32 2.00 14.74
CA VAL A 314 -10.77 3.37 14.73
C VAL A 314 -11.65 4.39 15.46
N GLY A 315 -12.82 3.97 15.95
CA GLY A 315 -13.75 4.82 16.67
C GLY A 315 -14.36 5.94 15.84
N GLN A 316 -14.61 5.67 14.54
CA GLN A 316 -15.16 6.68 13.62
C GLN A 316 -16.00 6.05 12.53
N GLU A 317 -17.24 6.49 12.39
CA GLU A 317 -18.09 6.21 11.23
C GLU A 317 -17.70 7.09 10.05
N LEU A 318 -17.77 6.54 8.85
CA LEU A 318 -17.40 7.17 7.58
C LEU A 318 -18.61 7.18 6.66
N GLN A 319 -19.10 8.37 6.32
CA GLN A 319 -20.32 8.56 5.50
C GLN A 319 -19.91 8.84 4.05
N TYR A 320 -20.23 7.91 3.14
CA TYR A 320 -20.02 8.04 1.70
C TYR A 320 -21.30 7.80 0.88
#